data_66f33e3ca4059cc9fe0d555f685083f6
#
_entry.id   66f33e3ca4059cc9fe0d555f685083f6
#
_cell.length_a   1.000
_cell.length_b   1.000
_cell.length_c   1.000
_cell.angle_alpha   90.00
_cell.angle_beta   90.00
_cell.angle_gamma   90.00
#
_symmetry.space_group_name_H-M   'P 1'
#
loop_
_entity.id
_entity.type
_entity.pdbx_description
1 polymer ?
#
loop_
_entity_poly.entity_id
_entity_poly.type
_entity_poly.pdbx_seq_one_letter_code
_entity_poly.pdbx_strand_id
1 'polypeptide(L)'
;MGKRNSEDLDQDVQERMLKEDSTAKIATEKDEKTEVKFISENGDAKIDIEMVKTVLSGMGKEELMKFANDPFWVRLRWALFITFWLIWAAMLAGAIAIIVVAPKCSAPEPKKLWEESAIVELDVSDVFNNDLTELERTLSDLKNQHIRAISLSSLVKENANGEVIDFKAIKPELGNISDLSNLIKIAKEKDQQIFLELDPNHSSVDHPWFKQSVKRQDPFTSYYVWADGITSSNSGKEWRPPNNWLNIYGESAWEWNEQRGQYYLHQFNKSQPDLNYNNPAVIAEFGDIFTYWLKLGISGFRLANTQYLTEDPDLHDESRSILPVEPNNYQSLVHIYTRDRSENAAVLSKWQEIVRNETAGKGLFALQDDIRADILQVYNDKTTIDLPQSSHFLTTANASINATDLRRSISQWLAVTSWPAWNVNGKQLSLRQRMPKEVADSIVLMTMLLPGTPILRMDDVMSAKDAFATLSSARSGLTFLHGNMTLRIVNGTVFVYTRSWLKSGNPGYLVAYQTGEELATINLSGIPRISEEVSVVAHSPNYVQNTKVMKMKLPSNAVPISPKSTLVLTFVPKEES
;
A
#
# COMPACT_ATOMS: atom_id res chain seq x y z
N MET A 1 33.31 -25.01 21.43
CA MET A 1 34.64 -24.45 21.67
C MET A 1 34.52 -22.97 21.91
N GLY A 2 34.69 -22.58 23.13
CA GLY A 2 35.30 -21.44 23.72
C GLY A 2 34.42 -20.17 23.84
N LYS A 3 33.57 -20.10 24.85
CA LYS A 3 33.07 -18.82 25.37
C LYS A 3 34.25 -18.04 25.97
N ARG A 4 34.59 -16.87 25.44
CA ARG A 4 35.43 -15.89 26.12
C ARG A 4 34.51 -15.02 26.98
N ASN A 5 34.85 -14.92 28.29
CA ASN A 5 34.11 -14.19 29.28
C ASN A 5 34.24 -12.68 29.08
N SER A 6 33.16 -11.98 29.35
CA SER A 6 33.03 -10.52 29.27
C SER A 6 33.79 -9.76 30.37
N GLU A 7 34.46 -10.44 31.32
CA GLU A 7 35.20 -9.83 32.43
C GLU A 7 36.61 -9.38 32.02
N ASP A 8 37.22 -9.95 30.97
CA ASP A 8 38.56 -9.55 30.52
C ASP A 8 38.60 -8.26 29.68
N LEU A 9 37.45 -7.80 29.21
CA LEU A 9 37.35 -6.54 28.46
C LEU A 9 37.23 -5.29 29.32
N ASP A 10 36.69 -5.42 30.53
CA ASP A 10 36.56 -4.29 31.48
C ASP A 10 37.85 -3.92 32.18
N GLN A 11 38.79 -4.87 32.37
CA GLN A 11 40.09 -4.57 32.97
C GLN A 11 41.03 -3.83 32.03
N ASP A 12 41.03 -4.15 30.75
CA ASP A 12 41.87 -3.47 29.74
C ASP A 12 41.42 -2.02 29.47
N VAL A 13 40.13 -1.74 29.63
CA VAL A 13 39.57 -0.37 29.47
C VAL A 13 39.90 0.50 30.69
N GLN A 14 39.86 -0.07 31.88
CA GLN A 14 40.23 0.64 33.11
C GLN A 14 41.74 0.94 33.22
N GLU A 15 42.60 0.05 32.74
CA GLU A 15 44.06 0.30 32.70
C GLU A 15 44.45 1.34 31.65
N ARG A 16 43.72 1.46 30.55
CA ARG A 16 43.92 2.54 29.55
C ARG A 16 43.46 3.90 30.04
N MET A 17 42.34 3.99 30.76
CA MET A 17 41.87 5.27 31.34
C MET A 17 42.81 5.78 32.43
N LEU A 18 43.45 4.92 33.21
CA LEU A 18 44.41 5.31 34.24
C LEU A 18 45.77 5.75 33.66
N LYS A 19 46.11 5.37 32.43
CA LYS A 19 47.32 5.84 31.73
C LYS A 19 47.16 7.13 30.96
N GLU A 20 45.96 7.47 30.52
CA GLU A 20 45.70 8.75 29.83
C GLU A 20 45.56 9.95 30.78
N ASP A 21 45.16 9.73 32.05
CA ASP A 21 45.02 10.81 33.01
C ASP A 21 46.35 11.30 33.61
N SER A 22 47.46 10.57 33.37
CA SER A 22 48.79 10.96 33.86
C SER A 22 49.62 11.81 32.87
N THR A 23 49.14 12.01 31.66
CA THR A 23 49.86 12.77 30.62
C THR A 23 49.20 14.10 30.23
N ALA A 24 48.04 14.46 30.79
CA ALA A 24 47.27 15.64 30.43
C ALA A 24 47.36 16.82 31.39
N LYS A 25 48.39 16.88 32.25
CA LYS A 25 48.59 18.01 33.22
C LYS A 25 49.93 18.69 33.08
N ILE A 26 50.40 18.95 31.88
CA ILE A 26 51.47 19.93 31.66
C ILE A 26 51.18 20.67 30.36
N ALA A 27 50.33 21.68 30.42
CA ALA A 27 50.36 22.87 29.60
C ALA A 27 49.22 23.81 30.00
N THR A 28 49.60 24.89 30.52
CA THR A 28 49.02 26.23 30.67
C THR A 28 48.93 26.70 32.10
N GLU A 29 49.93 27.51 32.49
CA GLU A 29 49.63 28.92 32.83
C GLU A 29 50.96 29.67 32.99
N LYS A 30 51.18 30.62 32.15
CA LYS A 30 52.18 31.65 32.32
C LYS A 30 51.60 32.73 33.22
N ASP A 31 52.54 33.28 34.01
CA ASP A 31 52.53 34.52 34.74
C ASP A 31 52.32 34.40 36.25
N GLU A 32 53.47 34.19 36.92
CA GLU A 32 53.88 35.05 38.02
C GLU A 32 55.35 34.76 38.34
N LYS A 33 56.16 35.81 38.39
CA LYS A 33 57.60 35.72 38.63
C LYS A 33 57.90 35.16 40.01
N THR A 34 58.32 33.92 40.06
CA THR A 34 58.99 33.36 41.25
C THR A 34 60.48 33.55 41.03
N GLU A 35 61.10 34.56 41.67
CA GLU A 35 62.59 34.69 41.74
C GLU A 35 63.15 33.50 42.50
N VAL A 36 63.78 32.59 41.77
CA VAL A 36 64.56 31.51 42.39
C VAL A 36 65.93 32.10 42.71
N LYS A 37 66.20 32.40 43.97
CA LYS A 37 67.53 32.77 44.44
C LYS A 37 68.39 31.53 44.49
N PHE A 38 69.37 31.46 43.58
CA PHE A 38 70.42 30.45 43.67
C PHE A 38 71.51 30.91 44.67
N ILE A 39 71.75 30.14 45.66
CA ILE A 39 72.93 30.31 46.51
C ILE A 39 73.93 29.29 46.02
N SER A 40 75.01 29.76 45.36
CA SER A 40 76.16 28.98 44.94
C SER A 40 77.21 28.94 45.99
N GLU A 41 77.42 27.82 46.63
CA GLU A 41 78.64 27.48 47.33
C GLU A 41 79.12 26.11 46.79
N ASN A 42 80.31 26.14 46.20
CA ASN A 42 81.01 24.98 45.64
C ASN A 42 80.37 24.17 44.55
N GLY A 43 79.87 24.82 43.45
CA GLY A 43 79.67 24.17 42.20
C GLY A 43 78.44 23.28 42.03
N ASP A 44 77.65 23.03 43.04
CA ASP A 44 76.38 22.24 42.94
C ASP A 44 75.19 23.08 43.36
N ALA A 45 74.22 23.26 42.47
CA ALA A 45 72.96 23.97 42.74
C ALA A 45 72.06 23.08 43.65
N LYS A 46 71.94 23.38 44.91
CA LYS A 46 70.94 22.78 45.82
C LYS A 46 69.66 23.63 45.76
N ILE A 47 68.59 23.04 45.31
CA ILE A 47 67.24 23.60 45.41
C ILE A 47 66.73 23.29 46.80
N ASP A 48 66.37 24.30 47.54
CA ASP A 48 65.77 24.12 48.87
C ASP A 48 64.32 23.62 48.74
N ILE A 49 64.14 22.29 48.86
CA ILE A 49 62.89 21.58 48.69
C ILE A 49 61.86 21.88 49.78
N GLU A 50 62.31 22.42 50.90
CA GLU A 50 61.38 22.77 52.02
C GLU A 50 60.52 24.01 51.70
N MET A 51 61.07 24.99 50.96
CA MET A 51 60.31 26.23 50.62
C MET A 51 59.33 25.96 49.51
N VAL A 52 59.63 25.04 48.59
CA VAL A 52 58.69 24.66 47.48
C VAL A 52 57.55 23.77 48.07
N LYS A 53 57.78 22.99 49.06
CA LYS A 53 56.74 22.18 49.76
C LYS A 53 55.70 23.02 50.46
N THR A 54 56.06 24.17 51.02
CA THR A 54 55.12 25.03 51.76
C THR A 54 54.19 25.82 50.86
N VAL A 55 54.56 26.04 49.59
CA VAL A 55 53.71 26.77 48.60
C VAL A 55 52.73 25.83 47.83
N LEU A 56 53.03 24.54 47.80
CA LEU A 56 52.22 23.54 47.07
C LEU A 56 51.46 22.57 47.98
N SER A 57 51.65 22.55 49.25
CA SER A 57 50.87 21.71 50.18
C SER A 57 49.64 22.48 50.63
N GLY A 58 48.48 22.14 50.05
CA GLY A 58 47.21 22.43 50.70
C GLY A 58 47.24 21.87 52.13
N MET A 59 46.35 22.35 53.03
CA MET A 59 46.26 21.96 54.42
C MET A 59 46.51 20.47 54.63
N GLY A 60 47.51 20.14 55.46
CA GLY A 60 47.83 18.74 55.77
C GLY A 60 46.65 18.06 56.48
N LYS A 61 46.64 16.70 56.49
CA LYS A 61 45.57 15.89 57.06
C LYS A 61 45.28 16.27 58.50
N GLU A 62 46.30 16.62 59.32
CA GLU A 62 46.16 17.00 60.71
C GLU A 62 45.55 18.41 60.89
N GLU A 63 45.87 19.35 60.03
CA GLU A 63 45.24 20.68 59.97
C GLU A 63 43.80 20.61 59.51
N LEU A 64 43.53 19.79 58.50
CA LEU A 64 42.16 19.53 57.98
C LEU A 64 41.28 18.89 59.05
N MET A 65 41.85 18.02 59.89
CA MET A 65 41.13 17.35 60.98
C MET A 65 40.76 18.31 62.12
N LYS A 66 41.49 19.40 62.37
CA LYS A 66 41.12 20.43 63.37
C LYS A 66 39.80 21.11 63.00
N PHE A 67 39.56 21.34 61.74
CA PHE A 67 38.32 21.98 61.21
C PHE A 67 37.23 20.96 60.81
N ALA A 68 37.57 19.66 60.77
CA ALA A 68 36.64 18.62 60.32
C ALA A 68 35.43 18.49 61.26
N ASN A 69 35.61 18.73 62.56
CA ASN A 69 34.56 18.60 63.57
C ASN A 69 34.04 19.96 64.06
N ASP A 70 34.50 21.07 63.46
CA ASP A 70 33.98 22.39 63.82
C ASP A 70 32.48 22.46 63.44
N PRO A 71 31.62 22.89 64.40
CA PRO A 71 30.16 22.95 64.15
C PRO A 71 29.76 23.77 62.93
N PHE A 72 30.54 24.79 62.57
CA PHE A 72 30.28 25.57 61.32
C PHE A 72 30.50 24.75 60.09
N TRP A 73 31.63 24.06 59.92
CA TRP A 73 31.97 23.27 58.77
C TRP A 73 31.14 21.99 58.65
N VAL A 74 30.73 21.40 59.76
CA VAL A 74 29.79 20.27 59.73
C VAL A 74 28.42 20.72 59.20
N ARG A 75 27.91 21.86 59.71
CA ARG A 75 26.62 22.40 59.20
C ARG A 75 26.70 22.77 57.69
N LEU A 76 27.83 23.41 57.32
CA LEU A 76 28.02 23.77 55.90
C LEU A 76 28.06 22.53 54.99
N ARG A 77 28.77 21.47 55.37
CA ARG A 77 28.80 20.22 54.61
C ARG A 77 27.41 19.58 54.49
N TRP A 78 26.67 19.55 55.59
CA TRP A 78 25.30 19.06 55.56
C TRP A 78 24.39 19.96 54.71
N ALA A 79 24.53 21.26 54.79
CA ALA A 79 23.78 22.18 53.94
C ALA A 79 24.10 21.98 52.48
N LEU A 80 25.37 21.87 52.08
CA LEU A 80 25.79 21.60 50.71
C LEU A 80 25.31 20.22 50.22
N PHE A 81 25.40 19.20 51.09
CA PHE A 81 24.91 17.86 50.76
C PHE A 81 23.39 17.84 50.53
N ILE A 82 22.62 18.48 51.40
CA ILE A 82 21.17 18.58 51.23
C ILE A 82 20.83 19.41 50.00
N THR A 83 21.52 20.54 49.80
CA THR A 83 21.32 21.38 48.58
C THR A 83 21.63 20.63 47.31
N PHE A 84 22.70 19.83 47.28
CA PHE A 84 23.03 18.99 46.13
C PHE A 84 21.90 18.01 45.81
N TRP A 85 21.39 17.30 46.84
CA TRP A 85 20.29 16.35 46.61
C TRP A 85 18.98 17.04 46.23
N LEU A 86 18.71 18.24 46.78
CA LEU A 86 17.53 19.03 46.43
C LEU A 86 17.60 19.49 44.96
N ILE A 87 18.76 19.96 44.51
CA ILE A 87 18.96 20.34 43.11
C ILE A 87 18.80 19.13 42.21
N TRP A 88 19.40 18.00 42.59
CA TRP A 88 19.26 16.76 41.81
C TRP A 88 17.80 16.29 41.74
N ALA A 89 17.08 16.29 42.86
CA ALA A 89 15.66 15.95 42.90
C ALA A 89 14.80 16.94 42.08
N ALA A 90 15.11 18.24 42.14
CA ALA A 90 14.44 19.27 41.36
C ALA A 90 14.67 19.09 39.85
N MET A 91 15.90 18.75 39.42
CA MET A 91 16.21 18.44 38.03
C MET A 91 15.46 17.18 37.55
N LEU A 92 15.41 16.14 38.41
CA LEU A 92 14.64 14.93 38.08
C LEU A 92 13.14 15.22 37.98
N ALA A 93 12.58 15.97 38.91
CA ALA A 93 11.18 16.39 38.88
C ALA A 93 10.90 17.27 37.67
N GLY A 94 11.81 18.19 37.31
CA GLY A 94 11.72 19.01 36.13
C GLY A 94 11.75 18.18 34.81
N ALA A 95 12.65 17.20 34.76
CA ALA A 95 12.71 16.28 33.61
C ALA A 95 11.41 15.47 33.47
N ILE A 96 10.87 14.93 34.55
CA ILE A 96 9.57 14.23 34.55
C ILE A 96 8.44 15.18 34.15
N ALA A 97 8.43 16.40 34.69
CA ALA A 97 7.42 17.40 34.32
C ALA A 97 7.46 17.74 32.81
N ILE A 98 8.66 17.92 32.25
CA ILE A 98 8.83 18.16 30.82
C ILE A 98 8.28 16.96 30.02
N ILE A 99 8.58 15.72 30.42
CA ILE A 99 8.09 14.52 29.72
C ILE A 99 6.55 14.43 29.79
N VAL A 100 5.96 14.79 30.94
CA VAL A 100 4.51 14.70 31.15
C VAL A 100 3.75 15.83 30.45
N VAL A 101 4.29 17.05 30.48
CA VAL A 101 3.66 18.27 29.93
C VAL A 101 4.00 18.48 28.46
N ALA A 102 5.10 17.87 27.96
CA ALA A 102 5.44 17.97 26.54
C ALA A 102 4.27 17.51 25.66
N PRO A 103 3.87 18.30 24.66
CA PRO A 103 2.80 17.92 23.74
C PRO A 103 3.16 16.59 23.09
N LYS A 104 2.38 15.55 23.40
CA LYS A 104 2.53 14.26 22.74
C LYS A 104 2.20 14.47 21.28
N CYS A 105 3.16 14.27 20.39
CA CYS A 105 2.85 14.16 18.97
C CYS A 105 1.78 13.05 18.84
N SER A 106 0.62 13.38 18.29
CA SER A 106 -0.38 12.37 17.96
C SER A 106 0.30 11.30 17.09
N ALA A 107 0.14 10.04 17.47
CA ALA A 107 0.57 8.95 16.60
C ALA A 107 -0.17 9.10 15.26
N PRO A 108 0.49 8.85 14.13
CA PRO A 108 -0.21 8.84 12.86
C PRO A 108 -1.34 7.81 12.92
N GLU A 109 -2.46 8.09 12.25
CA GLU A 109 -3.59 7.17 12.20
C GLU A 109 -3.16 5.81 11.65
N PRO A 110 -3.58 4.71 12.29
CA PRO A 110 -3.26 3.37 11.80
C PRO A 110 -3.85 3.18 10.41
N LYS A 111 -3.05 2.66 9.50
CA LYS A 111 -3.47 2.36 8.15
C LYS A 111 -4.21 1.02 8.07
N LYS A 112 -5.04 0.86 7.06
CA LYS A 112 -5.74 -0.39 6.78
C LYS A 112 -4.78 -1.40 6.15
N LEU A 113 -5.06 -2.70 6.30
CA LEU A 113 -4.17 -3.76 5.83
C LEU A 113 -3.83 -3.65 4.34
N TRP A 114 -4.79 -3.32 3.52
CA TRP A 114 -4.57 -3.14 2.06
C TRP A 114 -3.81 -1.86 1.70
N GLU A 115 -3.64 -0.92 2.63
CA GLU A 115 -2.73 0.21 2.43
C GLU A 115 -1.27 -0.22 2.68
N GLU A 116 -1.05 -1.14 3.62
CA GLU A 116 0.28 -1.67 3.98
C GLU A 116 0.77 -2.76 3.01
N SER A 117 -0.13 -3.51 2.39
CA SER A 117 0.18 -4.64 1.50
C SER A 117 -0.30 -4.38 0.07
N ALA A 118 0.35 -4.95 -0.93
CA ALA A 118 -0.27 -5.14 -2.24
C ALA A 118 -1.39 -6.19 -2.12
N ILE A 119 -2.38 -6.14 -3.02
CA ILE A 119 -3.41 -7.18 -3.16
C ILE A 119 -2.98 -8.12 -4.28
N VAL A 120 -3.03 -9.42 -4.01
CA VAL A 120 -2.80 -10.46 -5.01
C VAL A 120 -4.12 -11.10 -5.40
N GLU A 121 -4.45 -11.01 -6.68
CA GLU A 121 -5.60 -11.67 -7.30
C GLU A 121 -5.25 -13.12 -7.59
N LEU A 122 -6.07 -14.04 -7.10
CA LEU A 122 -5.95 -15.47 -7.31
C LEU A 122 -7.26 -16.02 -7.88
N ASP A 123 -7.23 -16.46 -9.12
CA ASP A 123 -8.31 -17.23 -9.71
C ASP A 123 -8.18 -18.69 -9.27
N VAL A 124 -9.18 -19.18 -8.53
CA VAL A 124 -9.11 -20.52 -7.94
C VAL A 124 -9.20 -21.61 -9.02
N SER A 125 -9.90 -21.35 -10.12
CA SER A 125 -10.05 -22.30 -11.21
C SER A 125 -8.79 -22.39 -12.08
N ASP A 126 -8.22 -21.25 -12.45
CA ASP A 126 -7.11 -21.19 -13.40
C ASP A 126 -5.76 -21.52 -12.74
N VAL A 127 -5.53 -21.02 -11.52
CA VAL A 127 -4.23 -21.13 -10.85
C VAL A 127 -4.07 -22.41 -10.05
N PHE A 128 -5.16 -22.90 -9.46
CA PHE A 128 -5.12 -24.02 -8.50
C PHE A 128 -5.87 -25.27 -8.96
N ASN A 129 -6.37 -25.31 -10.19
CA ASN A 129 -7.17 -26.43 -10.70
C ASN A 129 -8.26 -26.87 -9.70
N ASN A 130 -8.86 -25.90 -9.01
CA ASN A 130 -9.85 -26.10 -7.94
C ASN A 130 -9.33 -26.87 -6.71
N ASP A 131 -8.04 -26.76 -6.35
CA ASP A 131 -7.45 -27.41 -5.16
C ASP A 131 -7.18 -26.38 -4.05
N LEU A 132 -7.98 -26.40 -2.99
CA LEU A 132 -7.79 -25.56 -1.79
C LEU A 132 -6.49 -25.89 -1.03
N THR A 133 -5.95 -27.12 -1.15
CA THR A 133 -4.69 -27.50 -0.50
C THR A 133 -3.52 -26.78 -1.16
N GLU A 134 -3.54 -26.65 -2.47
CA GLU A 134 -2.52 -25.88 -3.20
C GLU A 134 -2.62 -24.39 -2.88
N LEU A 135 -3.84 -23.88 -2.75
CA LEU A 135 -4.06 -22.51 -2.29
C LEU A 135 -3.48 -22.27 -0.88
N GLU A 136 -3.62 -23.23 0.04
CA GLU A 136 -3.02 -23.13 1.39
C GLU A 136 -1.50 -23.03 1.35
N ARG A 137 -0.83 -23.79 0.48
CA ARG A 137 0.63 -23.69 0.27
C ARG A 137 1.01 -22.31 -0.26
N THR A 138 0.25 -21.82 -1.22
CA THR A 138 0.45 -20.51 -1.83
C THR A 138 0.33 -19.38 -0.80
N LEU A 139 -0.56 -19.49 0.20
CA LEU A 139 -0.63 -18.50 1.29
C LEU A 139 0.71 -18.36 2.04
N SER A 140 1.45 -19.45 2.23
CA SER A 140 2.75 -19.43 2.87
C SER A 140 3.81 -18.73 1.99
N ASP A 141 3.79 -18.99 0.70
CA ASP A 141 4.69 -18.34 -0.25
C ASP A 141 4.42 -16.83 -0.34
N LEU A 142 3.16 -16.43 -0.38
CA LEU A 142 2.75 -15.02 -0.37
C LEU A 142 3.15 -14.32 0.93
N LYS A 143 3.03 -15.01 2.08
CA LYS A 143 3.50 -14.47 3.36
C LYS A 143 5.00 -14.18 3.34
N ASN A 144 5.81 -15.07 2.75
CA ASN A 144 7.24 -14.87 2.59
C ASN A 144 7.58 -13.65 1.71
N GLN A 145 6.65 -13.25 0.83
CA GLN A 145 6.73 -12.05 0.02
C GLN A 145 6.09 -10.82 0.71
N HIS A 146 5.77 -10.90 1.99
CA HIS A 146 5.07 -9.86 2.77
C HIS A 146 3.70 -9.47 2.22
N ILE A 147 3.01 -10.38 1.52
CA ILE A 147 1.63 -10.20 1.05
C ILE A 147 0.67 -10.64 2.13
N ARG A 148 -0.20 -9.71 2.53
CA ARG A 148 -1.20 -9.91 3.57
C ARG A 148 -2.64 -9.78 3.05
N ALA A 149 -2.83 -9.27 1.84
CA ALA A 149 -4.11 -9.01 1.20
C ALA A 149 -4.26 -9.89 -0.05
N ILE A 150 -5.27 -10.77 -0.06
CA ILE A 150 -5.49 -11.78 -1.10
C ILE A 150 -6.93 -11.65 -1.59
N SER A 151 -7.13 -11.54 -2.90
CA SER A 151 -8.43 -11.47 -3.54
C SER A 151 -8.69 -12.76 -4.32
N LEU A 152 -9.76 -13.49 -3.96
CA LEU A 152 -10.14 -14.74 -4.60
C LEU A 152 -11.26 -14.51 -5.60
N SER A 153 -11.07 -14.96 -6.83
CA SER A 153 -12.09 -15.02 -7.88
C SER A 153 -12.48 -16.48 -8.20
N SER A 154 -13.54 -16.65 -8.98
CA SER A 154 -14.04 -17.96 -9.43
C SER A 154 -14.38 -18.94 -8.29
N LEU A 155 -14.70 -18.43 -7.11
CA LEU A 155 -14.99 -19.24 -5.91
C LEU A 155 -16.43 -19.72 -5.86
N VAL A 156 -17.39 -18.85 -6.23
CA VAL A 156 -18.83 -19.15 -6.15
C VAL A 156 -19.26 -20.17 -7.18
N LYS A 157 -20.38 -20.84 -6.91
CA LYS A 157 -20.89 -21.91 -7.76
C LYS A 157 -21.34 -21.38 -9.13
N GLU A 158 -20.75 -21.92 -10.17
CA GLU A 158 -20.98 -21.57 -11.58
C GLU A 158 -21.50 -22.80 -12.36
N ASN A 159 -22.07 -22.52 -13.54
CA ASN A 159 -22.36 -23.54 -14.53
C ASN A 159 -21.11 -23.87 -15.37
N ALA A 160 -21.25 -24.77 -16.35
CA ALA A 160 -20.17 -25.18 -17.24
C ALA A 160 -19.58 -24.04 -18.10
N ASN A 161 -20.30 -22.91 -18.23
CA ASN A 161 -19.86 -21.73 -18.97
C ASN A 161 -19.15 -20.68 -18.07
N GLY A 162 -18.98 -20.96 -16.78
CA GLY A 162 -18.40 -20.02 -15.83
C GLY A 162 -19.38 -18.93 -15.36
N GLU A 163 -20.69 -19.16 -15.47
CA GLU A 163 -21.73 -18.21 -15.08
C GLU A 163 -22.31 -18.59 -13.71
N VAL A 164 -22.53 -17.64 -12.83
CA VAL A 164 -22.95 -17.86 -11.45
C VAL A 164 -24.37 -18.42 -11.37
N ILE A 165 -24.53 -19.56 -10.69
CA ILE A 165 -25.82 -20.22 -10.44
C ILE A 165 -26.22 -20.24 -8.96
N ASP A 166 -25.29 -19.88 -8.05
CA ASP A 166 -25.56 -19.72 -6.63
C ASP A 166 -24.47 -18.84 -5.98
N PHE A 167 -24.82 -17.68 -5.49
CA PHE A 167 -23.89 -16.74 -4.87
C PHE A 167 -23.47 -17.09 -3.44
N LYS A 168 -24.16 -18.04 -2.78
CA LYS A 168 -23.88 -18.47 -1.40
C LYS A 168 -23.23 -19.86 -1.32
N ALA A 169 -23.02 -20.53 -2.44
CA ALA A 169 -22.33 -21.81 -2.53
C ALA A 169 -20.98 -21.69 -3.21
N ILE A 170 -20.03 -22.56 -2.88
CA ILE A 170 -18.76 -22.68 -3.60
C ILE A 170 -18.87 -23.74 -4.69
N LYS A 171 -17.95 -23.71 -5.64
CA LYS A 171 -17.81 -24.75 -6.68
C LYS A 171 -17.62 -26.12 -6.01
N PRO A 172 -18.36 -27.17 -6.43
CA PRO A 172 -18.24 -28.49 -5.83
C PRO A 172 -16.82 -29.08 -5.91
N GLU A 173 -16.07 -28.71 -6.94
CA GLU A 173 -14.69 -29.15 -7.19
C GLU A 173 -13.72 -28.64 -6.12
N LEU A 174 -14.04 -27.53 -5.46
CA LEU A 174 -13.25 -26.94 -4.36
C LEU A 174 -13.48 -27.65 -3.01
N GLY A 175 -14.43 -28.56 -2.92
CA GLY A 175 -14.84 -29.18 -1.66
C GLY A 175 -16.09 -28.54 -1.07
N ASN A 176 -16.10 -28.29 0.22
CA ASN A 176 -17.26 -27.77 0.93
C ASN A 176 -16.94 -26.49 1.73
N ILE A 177 -17.98 -25.86 2.26
CA ILE A 177 -17.85 -24.61 3.05
C ILE A 177 -16.94 -24.77 4.27
N SER A 178 -16.85 -25.98 4.87
CA SER A 178 -15.96 -26.22 6.00
C SER A 178 -14.49 -26.15 5.58
N ASP A 179 -14.16 -26.63 4.38
CA ASP A 179 -12.80 -26.60 3.83
C ASP A 179 -12.37 -25.15 3.58
N LEU A 180 -13.26 -24.34 2.99
CA LEU A 180 -13.03 -22.91 2.83
C LEU A 180 -12.89 -22.18 4.17
N SER A 181 -13.72 -22.51 5.16
CA SER A 181 -13.64 -21.92 6.50
C SER A 181 -12.30 -22.22 7.18
N ASN A 182 -11.77 -23.44 7.00
CA ASN A 182 -10.44 -23.82 7.48
C ASN A 182 -9.33 -22.99 6.78
N LEU A 183 -9.41 -22.85 5.46
CA LEU A 183 -8.47 -22.02 4.70
C LEU A 183 -8.46 -20.56 5.20
N ILE A 184 -9.65 -19.97 5.42
CA ILE A 184 -9.78 -18.61 5.95
C ILE A 184 -9.16 -18.51 7.36
N LYS A 185 -9.33 -19.52 8.19
CA LYS A 185 -8.71 -19.57 9.52
C LYS A 185 -7.19 -19.61 9.42
N ILE A 186 -6.64 -20.47 8.57
CA ILE A 186 -5.19 -20.59 8.32
C ILE A 186 -4.63 -19.25 7.78
N ALA A 187 -5.33 -18.58 6.88
CA ALA A 187 -4.94 -17.26 6.40
C ALA A 187 -4.86 -16.24 7.56
N LYS A 188 -5.85 -16.22 8.45
CA LYS A 188 -5.86 -15.35 9.63
C LYS A 188 -4.70 -15.64 10.59
N GLU A 189 -4.35 -16.90 10.81
CA GLU A 189 -3.19 -17.30 11.62
C GLU A 189 -1.86 -16.84 11.00
N LYS A 190 -1.83 -16.67 9.67
CA LYS A 190 -0.70 -16.10 8.94
C LYS A 190 -0.72 -14.56 8.86
N ASP A 191 -1.67 -13.89 9.52
CA ASP A 191 -1.92 -12.44 9.42
C ASP A 191 -2.25 -12.00 7.98
N GLN A 192 -3.02 -12.84 7.27
CA GLN A 192 -3.50 -12.59 5.92
C GLN A 192 -5.03 -12.44 5.93
N GLN A 193 -5.54 -11.56 5.07
CA GLN A 193 -6.97 -11.35 4.86
C GLN A 193 -7.36 -11.79 3.46
N ILE A 194 -8.49 -12.49 3.39
CA ILE A 194 -9.08 -12.95 2.13
C ILE A 194 -10.25 -12.03 1.79
N PHE A 195 -10.22 -11.47 0.59
CA PHE A 195 -11.31 -10.73 -0.05
C PHE A 195 -11.94 -11.59 -1.12
N LEU A 196 -13.24 -11.43 -1.33
CA LEU A 196 -13.97 -12.18 -2.35
C LEU A 196 -14.31 -11.25 -3.52
N GLU A 197 -14.08 -11.73 -4.73
CA GLU A 197 -14.51 -11.08 -5.95
C GLU A 197 -15.89 -11.59 -6.33
N LEU A 198 -16.82 -10.67 -6.53
CA LEU A 198 -18.18 -10.95 -6.96
C LEU A 198 -18.60 -10.01 -8.08
N ASP A 199 -19.41 -10.53 -8.99
CA ASP A 199 -20.11 -9.75 -9.99
C ASP A 199 -21.59 -9.63 -9.62
N PRO A 200 -22.03 -8.50 -9.08
CA PRO A 200 -23.41 -8.32 -8.71
C PRO A 200 -24.34 -7.92 -9.86
N ASN A 201 -23.82 -7.65 -11.06
CA ASN A 201 -24.65 -7.17 -12.16
C ASN A 201 -25.63 -8.23 -12.69
N HIS A 202 -25.19 -9.47 -12.83
CA HIS A 202 -25.99 -10.52 -13.49
C HIS A 202 -25.84 -11.89 -12.80
N SER A 203 -26.69 -12.81 -13.17
CA SER A 203 -26.53 -14.25 -12.88
C SER A 203 -26.62 -15.05 -14.16
N SER A 204 -26.43 -16.37 -14.09
CA SER A 204 -26.78 -17.26 -15.22
C SER A 204 -28.30 -17.37 -15.42
N VAL A 205 -28.74 -17.63 -16.64
CA VAL A 205 -30.11 -18.09 -16.93
C VAL A 205 -30.45 -19.41 -16.19
N ASP A 206 -29.42 -20.16 -15.76
CA ASP A 206 -29.57 -21.37 -14.96
C ASP A 206 -29.80 -21.11 -13.48
N HIS A 207 -29.61 -19.87 -13.01
CA HIS A 207 -29.84 -19.49 -11.62
C HIS A 207 -31.30 -19.73 -11.21
N PRO A 208 -31.57 -20.30 -10.02
CA PRO A 208 -32.93 -20.55 -9.54
C PRO A 208 -33.82 -19.29 -9.56
N TRP A 209 -33.27 -18.13 -9.25
CA TRP A 209 -34.01 -16.86 -9.29
C TRP A 209 -34.53 -16.54 -10.71
N PHE A 210 -33.70 -16.73 -11.75
CA PHE A 210 -34.12 -16.47 -13.13
C PHE A 210 -35.21 -17.43 -13.54
N LYS A 211 -35.06 -18.74 -13.28
CA LYS A 211 -36.06 -19.76 -13.60
C LYS A 211 -37.41 -19.49 -12.93
N GLN A 212 -37.40 -18.97 -11.70
CA GLN A 212 -38.63 -18.58 -10.99
C GLN A 212 -39.17 -17.23 -11.51
N SER A 213 -38.31 -16.29 -11.88
CA SER A 213 -38.69 -15.03 -12.49
C SER A 213 -39.40 -15.24 -13.84
N VAL A 214 -38.89 -16.15 -14.68
CA VAL A 214 -39.57 -16.54 -15.95
C VAL A 214 -41.00 -17.04 -15.68
N LYS A 215 -41.21 -17.80 -14.61
CA LYS A 215 -42.53 -18.32 -14.19
C LYS A 215 -43.40 -17.32 -13.44
N ARG A 216 -42.91 -16.08 -13.24
CA ARG A 216 -43.59 -15.03 -12.46
C ARG A 216 -43.91 -15.47 -11.02
N GLN A 217 -42.98 -16.21 -10.39
CA GLN A 217 -43.10 -16.67 -9.01
C GLN A 217 -42.47 -15.65 -8.03
N ASP A 218 -43.29 -15.09 -7.15
CA ASP A 218 -42.81 -14.17 -6.12
C ASP A 218 -41.92 -14.88 -5.09
N PRO A 219 -40.91 -14.19 -4.54
CA PRO A 219 -40.57 -12.78 -4.76
C PRO A 219 -39.75 -12.52 -6.04
N PHE A 220 -39.45 -13.51 -6.85
CA PHE A 220 -38.49 -13.44 -7.96
C PHE A 220 -39.05 -12.81 -9.22
N THR A 221 -40.35 -12.54 -9.30
CA THR A 221 -41.02 -12.02 -10.50
C THR A 221 -40.31 -10.81 -11.09
N SER A 222 -39.77 -9.91 -10.27
CA SER A 222 -39.11 -8.65 -10.66
C SER A 222 -37.62 -8.58 -10.24
N TYR A 223 -36.96 -9.72 -10.04
CA TYR A 223 -35.53 -9.76 -9.69
C TYR A 223 -34.62 -9.40 -10.86
N TYR A 224 -35.11 -9.56 -12.10
CA TYR A 224 -34.40 -9.21 -13.33
C TYR A 224 -35.10 -8.11 -14.07
N VAL A 225 -34.42 -7.45 -14.98
CA VAL A 225 -34.98 -6.36 -15.78
C VAL A 225 -35.78 -6.95 -16.93
N TRP A 226 -37.10 -6.81 -16.87
CA TRP A 226 -38.03 -7.29 -17.88
C TRP A 226 -38.76 -6.13 -18.55
N ALA A 227 -39.04 -6.26 -19.83
CA ALA A 227 -39.81 -5.29 -20.59
C ALA A 227 -40.74 -5.96 -21.60
N ASP A 228 -41.88 -5.34 -21.86
CA ASP A 228 -42.75 -5.74 -22.93
C ASP A 228 -42.16 -5.38 -24.28
N GLY A 229 -42.34 -6.22 -25.25
CA GLY A 229 -41.95 -5.90 -26.63
C GLY A 229 -42.87 -4.87 -27.27
N ILE A 230 -42.32 -4.14 -28.25
CA ILE A 230 -43.07 -3.20 -29.06
C ILE A 230 -43.60 -3.96 -30.30
N THR A 231 -44.89 -3.88 -30.54
CA THR A 231 -45.49 -4.49 -31.77
C THR A 231 -45.23 -3.64 -33.00
N SER A 232 -44.72 -4.25 -34.06
CA SER A 232 -44.61 -3.57 -35.35
C SER A 232 -46.02 -3.36 -35.94
N SER A 233 -46.39 -2.09 -36.19
CA SER A 233 -47.72 -1.69 -36.65
C SER A 233 -48.12 -2.27 -38.02
N ASN A 234 -47.19 -2.90 -38.75
CA ASN A 234 -47.44 -3.38 -40.14
C ASN A 234 -47.64 -4.89 -40.28
N SER A 235 -47.35 -5.72 -39.29
CA SER A 235 -47.47 -7.19 -39.44
C SER A 235 -48.10 -7.91 -38.23
N GLY A 236 -48.38 -7.21 -37.16
CA GLY A 236 -49.18 -7.69 -35.99
C GLY A 236 -48.61 -8.87 -35.20
N LYS A 237 -47.43 -9.41 -35.52
CA LYS A 237 -46.85 -10.60 -34.89
C LYS A 237 -45.36 -10.56 -34.58
N GLU A 238 -44.66 -9.51 -34.98
CA GLU A 238 -43.22 -9.42 -34.66
C GLU A 238 -43.00 -8.50 -33.48
N TRP A 239 -42.55 -9.07 -32.38
CA TRP A 239 -42.11 -8.33 -31.21
C TRP A 239 -40.71 -7.77 -31.46
N ARG A 240 -40.51 -6.49 -31.13
CA ARG A 240 -39.21 -5.83 -31.16
C ARG A 240 -38.78 -5.46 -29.76
N PRO A 241 -37.47 -5.36 -29.49
CA PRO A 241 -36.98 -4.84 -28.25
C PRO A 241 -37.58 -3.49 -27.87
N PRO A 242 -37.70 -3.17 -26.57
CA PRO A 242 -38.35 -1.92 -26.10
C PRO A 242 -37.58 -0.65 -26.51
N ASN A 243 -36.28 -0.75 -26.75
CA ASN A 243 -35.40 0.35 -27.12
C ASN A 243 -34.15 -0.14 -27.88
N ASN A 244 -33.22 0.80 -28.14
CA ASN A 244 -32.00 0.56 -28.94
C ASN A 244 -30.79 0.16 -28.13
N TRP A 245 -30.90 -0.25 -26.87
CA TRP A 245 -29.76 -0.55 -26.04
C TRP A 245 -28.93 -1.71 -26.59
N LEU A 246 -27.59 -1.53 -26.51
CA LEU A 246 -26.63 -2.53 -26.95
C LEU A 246 -25.93 -3.15 -25.76
N ASN A 247 -25.65 -4.45 -25.85
CA ASN A 247 -24.73 -5.12 -24.95
C ASN A 247 -23.28 -4.73 -25.26
N ILE A 248 -22.34 -5.08 -24.39
CA ILE A 248 -20.91 -4.71 -24.55
C ILE A 248 -20.26 -5.26 -25.83
N TYR A 249 -20.89 -6.21 -26.49
CA TYR A 249 -20.42 -6.80 -27.76
C TYR A 249 -21.01 -6.10 -28.99
N GLY A 250 -21.91 -5.13 -28.80
CA GLY A 250 -22.54 -4.37 -29.90
C GLY A 250 -23.80 -5.02 -30.48
N GLU A 251 -24.32 -6.05 -29.84
CA GLU A 251 -25.60 -6.68 -30.19
C GLU A 251 -26.74 -6.03 -29.36
N SER A 252 -28.01 -6.39 -29.67
CA SER A 252 -29.12 -5.97 -28.82
C SER A 252 -28.91 -6.44 -27.39
N ALA A 253 -29.13 -5.54 -26.42
CA ALA A 253 -29.09 -5.89 -25.02
C ALA A 253 -30.36 -6.62 -24.53
N TRP A 254 -31.28 -6.95 -25.41
CA TRP A 254 -32.57 -7.55 -25.13
C TRP A 254 -32.73 -8.90 -25.80
N GLU A 255 -33.10 -9.93 -25.01
CA GLU A 255 -33.41 -11.28 -25.50
C GLU A 255 -34.86 -11.63 -25.16
N TRP A 256 -35.58 -12.20 -26.12
CA TRP A 256 -36.98 -12.61 -25.96
C TRP A 256 -37.09 -13.93 -25.19
N ASN A 257 -37.94 -13.97 -24.19
CA ASN A 257 -38.26 -15.18 -23.46
C ASN A 257 -39.68 -15.66 -23.81
N GLU A 258 -39.79 -16.74 -24.56
CA GLU A 258 -41.07 -17.31 -25.03
C GLU A 258 -42.01 -17.69 -23.86
N GLN A 259 -41.47 -18.26 -22.80
CA GLN A 259 -42.27 -18.73 -21.65
C GLN A 259 -42.90 -17.55 -20.89
N ARG A 260 -42.14 -16.48 -20.72
CA ARG A 260 -42.61 -15.31 -20.02
C ARG A 260 -43.37 -14.33 -20.93
N GLY A 261 -43.09 -14.34 -22.22
CA GLY A 261 -43.66 -13.42 -23.22
C GLY A 261 -43.16 -11.98 -23.03
N GLN A 262 -41.95 -11.81 -22.59
CA GLN A 262 -41.26 -10.51 -22.38
C GLN A 262 -39.79 -10.61 -22.78
N TYR A 263 -39.17 -9.45 -23.03
CA TYR A 263 -37.73 -9.32 -23.16
C TYR A 263 -37.10 -9.19 -21.79
N TYR A 264 -35.91 -9.80 -21.59
CA TYR A 264 -35.04 -9.51 -20.47
C TYR A 264 -33.79 -8.78 -20.94
N LEU A 265 -33.28 -7.92 -20.07
CA LEU A 265 -32.01 -7.20 -20.30
C LEU A 265 -30.83 -8.11 -20.05
N HIS A 266 -29.80 -8.02 -20.92
CA HIS A 266 -28.47 -8.60 -20.72
C HIS A 266 -27.42 -7.66 -21.30
N GLN A 267 -26.72 -6.93 -20.45
CA GLN A 267 -25.65 -6.03 -20.90
C GLN A 267 -24.37 -6.80 -21.28
N PHE A 268 -24.30 -8.07 -20.89
CA PHE A 268 -23.25 -9.03 -21.23
C PHE A 268 -23.78 -10.10 -22.19
N ASN A 269 -23.46 -11.36 -21.93
CA ASN A 269 -23.96 -12.45 -22.76
C ASN A 269 -25.48 -12.66 -22.54
N LYS A 270 -26.17 -13.13 -23.56
CA LYS A 270 -27.59 -13.47 -23.45
C LYS A 270 -27.91 -14.54 -22.40
N SER A 271 -26.94 -15.34 -22.00
CA SER A 271 -27.07 -16.29 -20.89
C SER A 271 -26.86 -15.63 -19.50
N GLN A 272 -26.59 -14.33 -19.47
CA GLN A 272 -26.30 -13.57 -18.26
C GLN A 272 -27.30 -12.42 -18.06
N PRO A 273 -28.56 -12.70 -17.67
CA PRO A 273 -29.60 -11.68 -17.45
C PRO A 273 -29.22 -10.74 -16.29
N ASP A 274 -29.45 -9.46 -16.51
CA ASP A 274 -29.17 -8.40 -15.55
C ASP A 274 -30.15 -8.40 -14.39
N LEU A 275 -29.62 -8.27 -13.18
CA LEU A 275 -30.40 -8.15 -11.95
C LEU A 275 -30.99 -6.73 -11.84
N ASN A 276 -32.23 -6.63 -11.40
CA ASN A 276 -32.95 -5.36 -11.31
C ASN A 276 -32.71 -4.62 -9.99
N TYR A 277 -31.74 -3.72 -9.96
CA TYR A 277 -31.47 -2.90 -8.77
C TYR A 277 -32.40 -1.69 -8.57
N ASN A 278 -33.35 -1.47 -9.46
CA ASN A 278 -34.50 -0.63 -9.18
C ASN A 278 -35.47 -1.31 -8.18
N ASN A 279 -35.32 -2.63 -7.96
CA ASN A 279 -36.05 -3.39 -6.97
C ASN A 279 -35.27 -3.45 -5.64
N PRO A 280 -35.77 -2.82 -4.53
CA PRO A 280 -35.11 -2.86 -3.23
C PRO A 280 -34.87 -4.28 -2.66
N ALA A 281 -35.70 -5.26 -3.05
CA ALA A 281 -35.54 -6.64 -2.59
C ALA A 281 -34.25 -7.27 -3.15
N VAL A 282 -33.85 -6.95 -4.38
CA VAL A 282 -32.60 -7.40 -4.99
C VAL A 282 -31.39 -6.79 -4.28
N ILE A 283 -31.47 -5.49 -3.94
CA ILE A 283 -30.41 -4.83 -3.16
C ILE A 283 -30.25 -5.50 -1.80
N ALA A 284 -31.35 -5.82 -1.12
CA ALA A 284 -31.33 -6.51 0.17
C ALA A 284 -30.78 -7.95 0.07
N GLU A 285 -31.15 -8.70 -0.96
CA GLU A 285 -30.66 -10.07 -1.19
C GLU A 285 -29.13 -10.11 -1.38
N PHE A 286 -28.57 -9.14 -2.13
CA PHE A 286 -27.12 -9.00 -2.22
C PHE A 286 -26.49 -8.57 -0.89
N GLY A 287 -27.16 -7.74 -0.10
CA GLY A 287 -26.75 -7.44 1.27
C GLY A 287 -26.65 -8.69 2.15
N ASP A 288 -27.60 -9.61 2.01
CA ASP A 288 -27.57 -10.91 2.71
C ASP A 288 -26.46 -11.83 2.20
N ILE A 289 -26.13 -11.78 0.90
CA ILE A 289 -24.96 -12.48 0.35
C ILE A 289 -23.67 -11.96 0.97
N PHE A 290 -23.47 -10.63 1.06
CA PHE A 290 -22.30 -10.08 1.71
C PHE A 290 -22.23 -10.46 3.18
N THR A 291 -23.31 -10.33 3.91
CA THR A 291 -23.40 -10.73 5.32
C THR A 291 -23.05 -12.21 5.52
N TYR A 292 -23.51 -13.09 4.65
CA TYR A 292 -23.19 -14.52 4.68
C TYR A 292 -21.68 -14.77 4.58
N TRP A 293 -21.00 -14.18 3.60
CA TRP A 293 -19.56 -14.35 3.39
C TRP A 293 -18.73 -13.71 4.49
N LEU A 294 -19.14 -12.54 5.00
CA LEU A 294 -18.46 -11.88 6.12
C LEU A 294 -18.53 -12.73 7.40
N LYS A 295 -19.68 -13.33 7.69
CA LYS A 295 -19.84 -14.26 8.82
C LYS A 295 -19.00 -15.53 8.68
N LEU A 296 -18.78 -16.00 7.46
CA LEU A 296 -17.86 -17.11 7.18
C LEU A 296 -16.39 -16.72 7.43
N GLY A 297 -16.08 -15.43 7.40
CA GLY A 297 -14.77 -14.90 7.74
C GLY A 297 -14.03 -14.21 6.59
N ILE A 298 -14.66 -14.03 5.44
CA ILE A 298 -14.19 -13.15 4.37
C ILE A 298 -14.04 -11.72 4.93
N SER A 299 -13.00 -11.03 4.53
CA SER A 299 -12.63 -9.73 5.10
C SER A 299 -13.08 -8.53 4.27
N GLY A 300 -13.82 -8.76 3.20
CA GLY A 300 -14.36 -7.72 2.32
C GLY A 300 -14.50 -8.19 0.88
N PHE A 301 -14.84 -7.24 0.00
CA PHE A 301 -15.21 -7.56 -1.37
C PHE A 301 -14.54 -6.63 -2.38
N ARG A 302 -14.30 -7.18 -3.57
CA ARG A 302 -14.00 -6.45 -4.79
C ARG A 302 -15.07 -6.78 -5.82
N LEU A 303 -15.83 -5.76 -6.24
CA LEU A 303 -17.03 -5.94 -7.05
C LEU A 303 -16.75 -5.58 -8.51
N ALA A 304 -17.12 -6.49 -9.41
CA ALA A 304 -17.04 -6.28 -10.86
C ALA A 304 -18.33 -5.64 -11.41
N ASN A 305 -18.21 -5.01 -12.57
CA ASN A 305 -19.31 -4.54 -13.40
C ASN A 305 -20.34 -3.61 -12.69
N THR A 306 -19.91 -2.94 -11.63
CA THR A 306 -20.78 -2.08 -10.82
C THR A 306 -21.24 -0.82 -11.54
N GLN A 307 -20.60 -0.45 -12.64
CA GLN A 307 -21.05 0.64 -13.51
C GLN A 307 -22.36 0.35 -14.26
N TYR A 308 -22.80 -0.92 -14.30
CA TYR A 308 -23.98 -1.39 -15.02
C TYR A 308 -25.15 -1.80 -14.13
N LEU A 309 -25.15 -1.42 -12.83
CA LEU A 309 -26.12 -1.93 -11.85
C LEU A 309 -27.54 -1.40 -12.06
N THR A 310 -27.68 -0.15 -12.50
CA THR A 310 -29.00 0.47 -12.66
C THR A 310 -29.21 0.98 -14.05
N GLU A 311 -30.42 0.77 -14.55
CA GLU A 311 -30.89 1.23 -15.85
C GLU A 311 -31.95 2.32 -15.67
N ASP A 312 -32.22 3.03 -16.76
CA ASP A 312 -33.34 3.95 -16.83
C ASP A 312 -34.67 3.18 -16.77
N PRO A 313 -35.52 3.41 -15.75
CA PRO A 313 -36.80 2.71 -15.62
C PRO A 313 -37.82 3.05 -16.70
N ASP A 314 -37.66 4.19 -17.37
CA ASP A 314 -38.54 4.64 -18.45
C ASP A 314 -38.09 4.09 -19.83
N LEU A 315 -36.99 3.37 -19.89
CA LEU A 315 -36.46 2.66 -21.06
C LEU A 315 -36.23 3.57 -22.29
N HIS A 316 -35.76 4.81 -22.07
CA HIS A 316 -35.47 5.74 -23.17
C HIS A 316 -34.37 5.20 -24.09
N ASP A 317 -34.49 5.53 -25.38
CA ASP A 317 -33.45 5.22 -26.38
C ASP A 317 -32.14 5.96 -26.06
N GLU A 318 -31.02 5.26 -26.18
CA GLU A 318 -29.68 5.85 -26.11
C GLU A 318 -29.41 6.75 -27.32
N SER A 319 -28.76 7.88 -27.05
CA SER A 319 -28.30 8.78 -28.09
C SER A 319 -27.10 8.21 -28.84
N ARG A 320 -27.01 8.52 -30.16
CA ARG A 320 -25.85 8.15 -30.96
C ARG A 320 -24.59 8.88 -30.48
N SER A 321 -23.50 8.14 -30.43
CA SER A 321 -22.16 8.69 -30.16
C SER A 321 -21.67 9.51 -31.37
N ILE A 322 -20.80 10.48 -31.08
CA ILE A 322 -20.08 11.25 -32.12
C ILE A 322 -18.89 10.48 -32.72
N LEU A 323 -18.56 9.31 -32.18
CA LEU A 323 -17.43 8.52 -32.63
C LEU A 323 -17.73 7.91 -34.03
N PRO A 324 -16.76 7.90 -34.93
CA PRO A 324 -16.92 7.31 -36.26
C PRO A 324 -16.74 5.77 -36.19
N VAL A 325 -17.71 5.10 -35.59
CA VAL A 325 -17.72 3.63 -35.43
C VAL A 325 -18.96 3.04 -36.09
N GLU A 326 -18.90 1.76 -36.41
CA GLU A 326 -20.03 1.03 -36.98
C GLU A 326 -21.22 0.95 -36.00
N PRO A 327 -22.46 0.88 -36.51
CA PRO A 327 -23.67 0.85 -35.66
C PRO A 327 -23.74 -0.34 -34.69
N ASN A 328 -23.09 -1.45 -35.01
CA ASN A 328 -22.97 -2.64 -34.17
C ASN A 328 -21.77 -2.61 -33.24
N ASN A 329 -21.12 -1.48 -33.07
CA ASN A 329 -20.12 -1.26 -32.07
C ASN A 329 -20.78 -0.67 -30.83
N TYR A 330 -20.43 -1.18 -29.63
CA TYR A 330 -20.92 -0.65 -28.36
C TYR A 330 -20.75 0.87 -28.25
N GLN A 331 -19.59 1.39 -28.68
CA GLN A 331 -19.29 2.83 -28.66
C GLN A 331 -20.12 3.69 -29.64
N SER A 332 -20.99 3.09 -30.45
CA SER A 332 -21.90 3.82 -31.35
C SER A 332 -23.01 4.55 -30.57
N LEU A 333 -23.24 4.19 -29.31
CA LEU A 333 -24.18 4.83 -28.41
C LEU A 333 -23.45 5.47 -27.21
N VAL A 334 -24.12 6.39 -26.52
CA VAL A 334 -23.52 7.15 -25.39
C VAL A 334 -23.64 6.41 -24.05
N HIS A 335 -24.62 5.53 -23.89
CA HIS A 335 -24.88 4.69 -22.71
C HIS A 335 -25.18 5.45 -21.40
N ILE A 336 -25.86 6.61 -21.47
CA ILE A 336 -26.23 7.39 -20.29
C ILE A 336 -27.36 6.75 -19.47
N TYR A 337 -28.13 5.86 -20.08
CA TYR A 337 -29.26 5.17 -19.46
C TYR A 337 -28.93 3.79 -18.92
N THR A 338 -27.75 3.26 -19.24
CA THR A 338 -27.36 1.89 -18.91
C THR A 338 -26.01 1.78 -18.21
N ARG A 339 -25.25 2.88 -18.11
CA ARG A 339 -23.89 2.84 -17.55
C ARG A 339 -23.55 4.08 -16.74
N ASP A 340 -22.76 3.90 -15.68
CA ASP A 340 -22.22 4.96 -14.84
C ASP A 340 -23.30 5.90 -14.24
N ARG A 341 -24.47 5.36 -13.98
CA ARG A 341 -25.59 6.14 -13.44
C ARG A 341 -25.36 6.53 -11.99
N SER A 342 -25.84 7.71 -11.61
CA SER A 342 -25.74 8.23 -10.23
C SER A 342 -26.46 7.36 -9.20
N GLU A 343 -27.50 6.62 -9.62
CA GLU A 343 -28.27 5.69 -8.81
C GLU A 343 -27.44 4.52 -8.29
N ASN A 344 -26.41 4.10 -9.02
CA ASN A 344 -25.44 3.08 -8.59
C ASN A 344 -24.83 3.43 -7.22
N ALA A 345 -24.55 4.72 -6.97
CA ALA A 345 -24.00 5.16 -5.69
C ALA A 345 -24.93 4.85 -4.49
N ALA A 346 -26.24 4.88 -4.68
CA ALA A 346 -27.19 4.55 -3.61
C ALA A 346 -27.21 3.04 -3.30
N VAL A 347 -27.03 2.19 -4.32
CA VAL A 347 -26.90 0.75 -4.15
C VAL A 347 -25.60 0.43 -3.43
N LEU A 348 -24.47 0.95 -3.92
CA LEU A 348 -23.15 0.73 -3.35
C LEU A 348 -23.05 1.23 -1.91
N SER A 349 -23.70 2.36 -1.59
CA SER A 349 -23.72 2.91 -0.22
C SER A 349 -24.38 1.96 0.78
N LYS A 350 -25.51 1.34 0.41
CA LYS A 350 -26.17 0.36 1.27
C LYS A 350 -25.29 -0.87 1.53
N TRP A 351 -24.63 -1.37 0.51
CA TRP A 351 -23.74 -2.52 0.63
C TRP A 351 -22.48 -2.19 1.43
N GLN A 352 -21.89 -1.02 1.20
CA GLN A 352 -20.75 -0.57 1.99
C GLN A 352 -21.09 -0.44 3.48
N GLU A 353 -22.29 0.07 3.79
CA GLU A 353 -22.74 0.17 5.18
C GLU A 353 -22.82 -1.22 5.85
N ILE A 354 -23.30 -2.24 5.14
CA ILE A 354 -23.33 -3.62 5.63
C ILE A 354 -21.88 -4.10 5.90
N VAL A 355 -20.97 -3.95 4.94
CA VAL A 355 -19.58 -4.37 5.10
C VAL A 355 -18.92 -3.64 6.27
N ARG A 356 -19.13 -2.34 6.39
CA ARG A 356 -18.58 -1.54 7.49
C ARG A 356 -19.09 -1.98 8.86
N ASN A 357 -20.40 -2.24 8.97
CA ASN A 357 -21.03 -2.63 10.23
C ASN A 357 -20.58 -4.05 10.65
N GLU A 358 -20.61 -5.03 9.75
CA GLU A 358 -20.21 -6.41 10.04
C GLU A 358 -18.71 -6.54 10.35
N THR A 359 -17.86 -5.66 9.83
CA THR A 359 -16.39 -5.71 10.02
C THR A 359 -15.85 -4.66 10.98
N ALA A 360 -16.71 -3.89 11.64
CA ALA A 360 -16.32 -2.74 12.47
C ALA A 360 -15.39 -1.75 11.72
N GLY A 361 -15.68 -1.50 10.46
CA GLY A 361 -14.94 -0.59 9.59
C GLY A 361 -13.59 -1.10 9.07
N LYS A 362 -13.27 -2.38 9.30
CA LYS A 362 -11.99 -3.00 8.87
C LYS A 362 -12.09 -3.79 7.56
N GLY A 363 -13.30 -3.96 7.02
CA GLY A 363 -13.51 -4.68 5.76
C GLY A 363 -13.24 -3.82 4.54
N LEU A 364 -12.74 -4.45 3.48
CA LEU A 364 -12.54 -3.82 2.18
C LEU A 364 -13.87 -3.77 1.41
N PHE A 365 -14.18 -2.60 0.85
CA PHE A 365 -15.25 -2.44 -0.14
C PHE A 365 -14.70 -1.70 -1.36
N ALA A 366 -14.27 -2.44 -2.36
CA ALA A 366 -13.59 -1.92 -3.55
C ALA A 366 -14.28 -2.36 -4.84
N LEU A 367 -14.04 -1.63 -5.91
CA LEU A 367 -14.49 -1.95 -7.26
C LEU A 367 -13.32 -2.51 -8.07
N GLN A 368 -13.60 -3.47 -8.95
CA GLN A 368 -12.58 -4.04 -9.86
C GLN A 368 -12.36 -3.21 -11.12
N ASP A 369 -13.36 -2.44 -11.51
CA ASP A 369 -13.33 -1.69 -12.76
C ASP A 369 -12.73 -0.29 -12.58
N ASP A 370 -12.15 0.21 -13.64
CA ASP A 370 -11.71 1.60 -13.70
C ASP A 370 -12.92 2.53 -13.60
N ILE A 371 -12.84 3.50 -12.69
CA ILE A 371 -13.86 4.52 -12.50
C ILE A 371 -13.36 5.87 -13.02
N ARG A 372 -14.22 6.61 -13.68
CA ARG A 372 -13.91 7.97 -14.12
C ARG A 372 -13.94 8.94 -12.95
N ALA A 373 -13.11 9.99 -13.03
CA ALA A 373 -12.98 10.97 -11.95
C ALA A 373 -14.30 11.70 -11.62
N ASP A 374 -15.09 12.03 -12.65
CA ASP A 374 -16.40 12.67 -12.50
C ASP A 374 -17.42 11.75 -11.82
N ILE A 375 -17.43 10.47 -12.16
CA ILE A 375 -18.30 9.46 -11.52
C ILE A 375 -17.87 9.22 -10.07
N LEU A 376 -16.56 9.14 -9.80
CA LEU A 376 -16.06 9.00 -8.43
C LEU A 376 -16.50 10.17 -7.54
N GLN A 377 -16.51 11.40 -8.06
CA GLN A 377 -17.02 12.56 -7.32
C GLN A 377 -18.50 12.38 -6.96
N VAL A 378 -19.33 11.95 -7.91
CA VAL A 378 -20.76 11.67 -7.66
C VAL A 378 -20.93 10.57 -6.60
N TYR A 379 -20.08 9.54 -6.64
CA TYR A 379 -20.15 8.46 -5.65
C TYR A 379 -19.72 8.93 -4.25
N ASN A 380 -18.68 9.73 -4.16
CA ASN A 380 -18.15 10.23 -2.88
C ASN A 380 -19.15 11.06 -2.07
N ASP A 381 -20.18 11.62 -2.70
CA ASP A 381 -21.28 12.30 -2.00
C ASP A 381 -22.16 11.34 -1.18
N LYS A 382 -22.19 10.07 -1.53
CA LYS A 382 -23.07 9.05 -0.91
C LYS A 382 -22.32 7.86 -0.30
N THR A 383 -21.17 7.49 -0.84
CA THR A 383 -20.40 6.31 -0.44
C THR A 383 -18.92 6.57 -0.56
N THR A 384 -18.11 5.94 0.28
CA THR A 384 -16.65 5.99 0.18
C THR A 384 -16.14 4.69 -0.40
N ILE A 385 -15.71 4.69 -1.65
CA ILE A 385 -15.10 3.53 -2.29
C ILE A 385 -13.67 3.38 -1.79
N ASP A 386 -13.35 2.25 -1.19
CA ASP A 386 -11.97 1.88 -0.89
C ASP A 386 -11.24 1.58 -2.21
N LEU A 387 -10.01 2.03 -2.35
CA LEU A 387 -9.15 1.73 -3.49
C LEU A 387 -9.80 2.04 -4.86
N PRO A 388 -10.26 3.28 -5.12
CA PRO A 388 -10.78 3.60 -6.44
C PRO A 388 -9.68 3.40 -7.49
N GLN A 389 -10.05 2.76 -8.61
CA GLN A 389 -9.13 2.38 -9.68
C GLN A 389 -9.35 3.25 -10.91
N SER A 390 -8.25 3.72 -11.53
CA SER A 390 -8.20 4.28 -12.88
C SER A 390 -6.84 3.95 -13.49
N SER A 391 -6.65 2.68 -13.79
CA SER A 391 -5.35 2.09 -14.17
C SER A 391 -5.23 1.80 -15.66
N HIS A 392 -6.12 2.36 -16.50
CA HIS A 392 -6.13 2.09 -17.94
C HIS A 392 -4.75 2.24 -18.60
N PHE A 393 -3.96 3.24 -18.19
CA PHE A 393 -2.60 3.47 -18.66
C PHE A 393 -1.61 2.34 -18.31
N LEU A 394 -1.90 1.53 -17.27
CA LEU A 394 -1.14 0.34 -16.89
C LEU A 394 -1.75 -0.93 -17.51
N THR A 395 -3.07 -1.08 -17.48
CA THR A 395 -3.77 -2.29 -17.95
C THR A 395 -3.71 -2.47 -19.45
N THR A 396 -3.43 -1.39 -20.20
CA THR A 396 -3.19 -1.40 -21.66
C THR A 396 -1.74 -1.14 -22.04
N ALA A 397 -0.86 -0.92 -21.05
CA ALA A 397 0.56 -0.66 -21.28
C ALA A 397 1.23 -1.78 -22.10
N ASN A 398 2.14 -1.37 -22.95
CA ASN A 398 3.08 -2.24 -23.65
C ASN A 398 4.51 -1.74 -23.43
N ALA A 399 5.50 -2.40 -24.02
CA ALA A 399 6.91 -2.05 -23.84
C ALA A 399 7.29 -0.61 -24.29
N SER A 400 6.40 0.09 -25.02
CA SER A 400 6.64 1.47 -25.49
C SER A 400 6.04 2.56 -24.58
N ILE A 401 5.53 2.21 -23.41
CA ILE A 401 5.05 3.21 -22.43
C ILE A 401 6.13 4.25 -22.13
N ASN A 402 5.78 5.53 -22.12
CA ASN A 402 6.74 6.62 -21.93
C ASN A 402 6.60 7.31 -20.57
N ALA A 403 7.68 7.99 -20.14
CA ALA A 403 7.77 8.66 -18.85
C ALA A 403 6.75 9.80 -18.68
N THR A 404 6.41 10.48 -19.77
CA THR A 404 5.46 11.63 -19.75
C THR A 404 4.03 11.16 -19.49
N ASP A 405 3.60 10.08 -20.14
CA ASP A 405 2.27 9.52 -19.95
C ASP A 405 2.12 8.91 -18.56
N LEU A 406 3.15 8.19 -18.08
CA LEU A 406 3.19 7.70 -16.70
C LEU A 406 3.01 8.85 -15.69
N ARG A 407 3.84 9.86 -15.79
CA ARG A 407 3.76 11.02 -14.89
C ARG A 407 2.41 11.70 -14.94
N ARG A 408 1.87 11.94 -16.15
CA ARG A 408 0.58 12.61 -16.36
C ARG A 408 -0.55 11.82 -15.70
N SER A 409 -0.68 10.53 -16.05
CA SER A 409 -1.76 9.68 -15.57
C SER A 409 -1.72 9.50 -14.05
N ILE A 410 -0.54 9.25 -13.48
CA ILE A 410 -0.37 9.11 -12.03
C ILE A 410 -0.71 10.43 -11.32
N SER A 411 -0.21 11.59 -11.82
CA SER A 411 -0.50 12.89 -11.21
C SER A 411 -1.96 13.26 -11.27
N GLN A 412 -2.63 13.01 -12.40
CA GLN A 412 -4.05 13.29 -12.58
C GLN A 412 -4.90 12.47 -11.61
N TRP A 413 -4.60 11.19 -11.47
CA TRP A 413 -5.38 10.32 -10.60
C TRP A 413 -5.14 10.60 -9.11
N LEU A 414 -3.90 10.86 -8.70
CA LEU A 414 -3.57 11.26 -7.32
C LEU A 414 -4.11 12.65 -6.92
N ALA A 415 -4.50 13.48 -7.87
CA ALA A 415 -5.24 14.72 -7.60
C ALA A 415 -6.71 14.47 -7.23
N VAL A 416 -7.26 13.33 -7.62
CA VAL A 416 -8.67 12.95 -7.37
C VAL A 416 -8.81 12.10 -6.11
N THR A 417 -7.87 11.20 -5.86
CA THR A 417 -7.88 10.30 -4.71
C THR A 417 -6.50 10.17 -4.09
N SER A 418 -6.45 10.13 -2.77
CA SER A 418 -5.19 10.02 -2.02
C SER A 418 -4.61 8.60 -1.99
N TRP A 419 -5.45 7.58 -2.16
CA TRP A 419 -5.03 6.17 -2.06
C TRP A 419 -5.75 5.29 -3.09
N PRO A 420 -5.31 5.31 -4.36
CA PRO A 420 -5.90 4.51 -5.43
C PRO A 420 -5.46 3.04 -5.41
N ALA A 421 -6.18 2.20 -6.17
CA ALA A 421 -5.65 0.94 -6.65
C ALA A 421 -4.82 1.15 -7.93
N TRP A 422 -3.70 0.43 -8.06
CA TRP A 422 -2.87 0.39 -9.26
C TRP A 422 -2.89 -1.03 -9.83
N ASN A 423 -3.85 -1.30 -10.71
CA ASN A 423 -3.92 -2.58 -11.41
C ASN A 423 -2.97 -2.56 -12.61
N VAL A 424 -2.05 -3.52 -12.68
CA VAL A 424 -1.11 -3.66 -13.81
C VAL A 424 -1.62 -4.66 -14.86
N ASN A 425 -2.61 -5.47 -14.51
CA ASN A 425 -3.15 -6.51 -15.36
C ASN A 425 -4.48 -6.08 -15.99
N GLY A 426 -4.64 -6.28 -17.29
CA GLY A 426 -5.92 -6.11 -17.98
C GLY A 426 -6.85 -7.30 -17.72
N LYS A 427 -8.15 -7.13 -17.96
CA LYS A 427 -9.14 -8.20 -17.81
C LYS A 427 -8.83 -9.41 -18.71
N GLN A 428 -8.45 -9.16 -19.97
CA GLN A 428 -8.20 -10.21 -20.96
C GLN A 428 -6.73 -10.67 -20.99
N LEU A 429 -5.80 -9.73 -20.91
CA LEU A 429 -4.36 -10.00 -21.05
C LEU A 429 -3.61 -9.53 -19.80
N SER A 430 -2.81 -10.42 -19.23
CA SER A 430 -1.90 -10.06 -18.15
C SER A 430 -0.79 -9.12 -18.64
N LEU A 431 -0.12 -8.46 -17.73
CA LEU A 431 1.05 -7.62 -18.04
C LEU A 431 2.11 -8.41 -18.80
N ARG A 432 2.36 -9.66 -18.40
CA ARG A 432 3.37 -10.56 -18.98
C ARG A 432 3.01 -11.10 -20.37
N GLN A 433 1.74 -11.07 -20.75
CA GLN A 433 1.31 -11.39 -22.11
C GLN A 433 1.46 -10.21 -23.07
N ARG A 434 1.57 -8.98 -22.55
CA ARG A 434 1.66 -7.75 -23.35
C ARG A 434 3.09 -7.25 -23.58
N MET A 435 4.07 -7.73 -22.79
CA MET A 435 5.45 -7.28 -22.89
C MET A 435 6.44 -8.34 -22.41
N PRO A 436 7.76 -8.20 -22.73
CA PRO A 436 8.79 -9.10 -22.23
C PRO A 436 8.81 -9.16 -20.69
N LYS A 437 9.12 -10.34 -20.16
CA LYS A 437 9.09 -10.64 -18.72
C LYS A 437 9.85 -9.62 -17.87
N GLU A 438 11.07 -9.27 -18.27
CA GLU A 438 11.94 -8.36 -17.52
C GLU A 438 11.39 -6.92 -17.50
N VAL A 439 10.71 -6.51 -18.58
CA VAL A 439 10.02 -5.20 -18.64
C VAL A 439 8.77 -5.21 -17.77
N ALA A 440 8.03 -6.32 -17.77
CA ALA A 440 6.89 -6.51 -16.87
C ALA A 440 7.33 -6.44 -15.40
N ASP A 441 8.40 -7.13 -15.02
CA ASP A 441 8.99 -7.04 -13.69
C ASP A 441 9.37 -5.62 -13.31
N SER A 442 9.92 -4.85 -14.26
CA SER A 442 10.27 -3.44 -14.04
C SER A 442 9.05 -2.59 -13.73
N ILE A 443 7.93 -2.78 -14.45
CA ILE A 443 6.69 -2.05 -14.21
C ILE A 443 6.07 -2.44 -12.86
N VAL A 444 6.07 -3.73 -12.52
CA VAL A 444 5.59 -4.20 -11.21
C VAL A 444 6.38 -3.52 -10.09
N LEU A 445 7.73 -3.58 -10.14
CA LEU A 445 8.57 -2.97 -9.11
C LEU A 445 8.42 -1.43 -9.06
N MET A 446 8.22 -0.77 -10.22
CA MET A 446 7.95 0.66 -10.29
C MET A 446 6.65 1.03 -9.56
N THR A 447 5.61 0.19 -9.60
CA THR A 447 4.33 0.50 -8.95
C THR A 447 4.35 0.29 -7.44
N MET A 448 5.30 -0.51 -6.90
CA MET A 448 5.28 -0.97 -5.51
C MET A 448 5.30 0.15 -4.47
N LEU A 449 5.97 1.26 -4.71
CA LEU A 449 6.07 2.37 -3.76
C LEU A 449 5.27 3.62 -4.18
N LEU A 450 4.42 3.53 -5.19
CA LEU A 450 3.42 4.57 -5.48
C LEU A 450 2.42 4.68 -4.32
N PRO A 451 1.96 5.89 -3.94
CA PRO A 451 0.84 6.03 -3.02
C PRO A 451 -0.38 5.28 -3.56
N GLY A 452 -0.92 4.39 -2.77
CA GLY A 452 -1.99 3.49 -3.22
C GLY A 452 -1.59 2.02 -3.11
N THR A 453 -2.45 1.14 -3.61
CA THR A 453 -2.31 -0.31 -3.48
C THR A 453 -2.14 -0.97 -4.84
N PRO A 454 -1.00 -1.63 -5.12
CA PRO A 454 -0.84 -2.44 -6.32
C PRO A 454 -1.79 -3.65 -6.29
N ILE A 455 -2.42 -3.92 -7.43
CA ILE A 455 -3.22 -5.11 -7.70
C ILE A 455 -2.43 -5.97 -8.67
N LEU A 456 -2.05 -7.17 -8.24
CA LEU A 456 -1.07 -8.03 -8.90
C LEU A 456 -1.62 -9.44 -9.04
N ARG A 457 -1.04 -10.21 -9.97
CA ARG A 457 -1.24 -11.66 -10.07
C ARG A 457 -0.07 -12.41 -9.44
N MET A 458 -0.24 -13.72 -9.25
CA MET A 458 0.77 -14.58 -8.61
C MET A 458 2.12 -14.55 -9.33
N ASP A 459 2.13 -14.57 -10.65
CA ASP A 459 3.34 -14.52 -11.47
C ASP A 459 4.08 -13.17 -11.38
N ASP A 460 3.37 -12.07 -11.11
CA ASP A 460 3.98 -10.76 -10.85
C ASP A 460 4.79 -10.76 -9.55
N VAL A 461 4.29 -11.44 -8.52
CA VAL A 461 4.95 -11.55 -7.21
C VAL A 461 6.14 -12.50 -7.27
N MET A 462 6.00 -13.62 -7.97
CA MET A 462 6.99 -14.72 -7.94
C MET A 462 8.13 -14.56 -8.92
N SER A 463 8.10 -13.58 -9.83
CA SER A 463 9.14 -13.43 -10.85
C SER A 463 10.42 -12.81 -10.33
N ALA A 464 10.37 -11.66 -9.66
CA ALA A 464 11.51 -10.94 -9.11
C ALA A 464 11.49 -10.99 -7.56
N LYS A 465 11.44 -12.19 -6.99
CA LYS A 465 11.12 -12.47 -5.58
C LYS A 465 11.86 -11.59 -4.57
N ASP A 466 13.19 -11.48 -4.67
CA ASP A 466 14.00 -10.78 -3.67
C ASP A 466 13.76 -9.26 -3.70
N ALA A 467 13.71 -8.68 -4.91
CA ALA A 467 13.41 -7.27 -5.09
C ALA A 467 11.98 -6.97 -4.65
N PHE A 468 11.03 -7.83 -5.03
CA PHE A 468 9.63 -7.70 -4.65
C PHE A 468 9.43 -7.75 -3.13
N ALA A 469 9.99 -8.76 -2.45
CA ALA A 469 9.88 -8.92 -1.00
C ALA A 469 10.47 -7.70 -0.26
N THR A 470 11.61 -7.17 -0.74
CA THR A 470 12.23 -5.97 -0.19
C THR A 470 11.29 -4.76 -0.28
N LEU A 471 10.67 -4.54 -1.44
CA LEU A 471 9.75 -3.41 -1.64
C LEU A 471 8.41 -3.63 -0.91
N SER A 472 7.91 -4.85 -0.88
CA SER A 472 6.71 -5.20 -0.13
C SER A 472 6.88 -4.96 1.38
N SER A 473 8.05 -5.31 1.94
CA SER A 473 8.42 -4.99 3.32
C SER A 473 8.49 -3.47 3.56
N ALA A 474 9.04 -2.69 2.61
CA ALA A 474 9.13 -1.23 2.73
C ALA A 474 7.76 -0.54 2.78
N ARG A 475 6.70 -1.17 2.25
CA ARG A 475 5.33 -0.62 2.25
C ARG A 475 4.73 -0.47 3.66
N SER A 476 5.09 -1.33 4.60
CA SER A 476 4.66 -1.21 6.01
C SER A 476 5.41 -0.11 6.78
N GLY A 477 6.43 0.50 6.17
CA GLY A 477 7.22 1.57 6.78
C GLY A 477 6.51 2.92 6.80
N LEU A 478 6.79 3.71 7.83
CA LEU A 478 6.18 5.03 8.03
C LEU A 478 6.43 5.99 6.86
N THR A 479 7.60 5.92 6.23
CA THR A 479 7.90 6.72 5.03
C THR A 479 6.96 6.45 3.89
N PHE A 480 6.61 5.19 3.65
CA PHE A 480 5.65 4.82 2.62
C PHE A 480 4.23 5.24 3.00
N LEU A 481 3.78 4.91 4.20
CA LEU A 481 2.38 5.10 4.63
C LEU A 481 2.01 6.57 4.81
N HIS A 482 2.93 7.40 5.29
CA HIS A 482 2.66 8.79 5.69
C HIS A 482 3.55 9.82 4.98
N GLY A 483 4.54 9.39 4.20
CA GLY A 483 5.47 10.27 3.52
C GLY A 483 4.87 10.97 2.30
N ASN A 484 5.43 12.12 1.99
CA ASN A 484 5.10 12.88 0.79
C ASN A 484 5.75 12.25 -0.45
N MET A 485 5.14 12.50 -1.61
CA MET A 485 5.67 12.08 -2.90
C MET A 485 6.03 13.28 -3.76
N THR A 486 7.12 13.15 -4.51
CA THR A 486 7.48 14.10 -5.58
C THR A 486 7.68 13.32 -6.88
N LEU A 487 7.09 13.79 -7.97
CA LEU A 487 7.20 13.21 -9.32
C LEU A 487 8.08 14.07 -10.21
N ARG A 488 9.00 13.44 -10.96
CA ARG A 488 9.88 14.10 -11.93
C ARG A 488 10.09 13.23 -13.16
N ILE A 489 10.50 13.88 -14.25
CA ILE A 489 11.09 13.21 -15.41
C ILE A 489 12.51 13.72 -15.51
N VAL A 490 13.46 12.80 -15.61
CA VAL A 490 14.90 13.12 -15.76
C VAL A 490 15.34 12.64 -17.14
N ASN A 491 16.16 13.43 -17.82
CA ASN A 491 16.68 13.17 -19.18
C ASN A 491 15.59 12.85 -20.23
N GLY A 492 14.33 13.26 -19.98
CA GLY A 492 13.20 13.04 -20.91
C GLY A 492 12.62 11.61 -20.92
N THR A 493 13.38 10.60 -20.52
CA THR A 493 12.99 9.19 -20.60
C THR A 493 12.87 8.48 -19.26
N VAL A 494 13.43 9.02 -18.19
CA VAL A 494 13.41 8.38 -16.87
C VAL A 494 12.29 8.98 -16.03
N PHE A 495 11.30 8.16 -15.71
CA PHE A 495 10.26 8.49 -14.74
C PHE A 495 10.81 8.27 -13.34
N VAL A 496 10.74 9.29 -12.48
CA VAL A 496 11.28 9.27 -11.12
C VAL A 496 10.23 9.75 -10.14
N TYR A 497 10.11 9.06 -9.01
CA TYR A 497 9.38 9.56 -7.88
C TYR A 497 10.08 9.27 -6.57
N THR A 498 9.81 10.11 -5.56
CA THR A 498 10.36 9.95 -4.21
C THR A 498 9.25 9.74 -3.20
N ARG A 499 9.59 9.02 -2.12
CA ARG A 499 8.80 8.93 -0.90
C ARG A 499 9.68 9.38 0.25
N SER A 500 9.28 10.42 0.98
CA SER A 500 10.05 10.93 2.11
C SER A 500 9.14 11.38 3.24
N TRP A 501 9.55 11.09 4.46
CA TRP A 501 8.91 11.57 5.68
C TRP A 501 9.95 12.14 6.61
N LEU A 502 9.86 13.44 6.90
CA LEU A 502 10.89 14.19 7.63
C LEU A 502 10.94 13.92 9.14
N LYS A 503 10.06 13.08 9.67
CA LYS A 503 10.17 12.66 11.07
C LYS A 503 11.38 11.75 11.23
N SER A 504 12.19 12.04 12.24
CA SER A 504 13.55 11.50 12.46
C SER A 504 13.64 9.97 12.35
N GLY A 505 14.72 9.47 11.76
CA GLY A 505 15.04 8.05 11.69
C GLY A 505 14.40 7.29 10.52
N ASN A 506 13.60 7.94 9.66
CA ASN A 506 12.96 7.27 8.53
C ASN A 506 13.73 7.51 7.23
N PRO A 507 14.15 6.43 6.51
CA PRO A 507 14.81 6.57 5.23
C PRO A 507 13.83 7.09 4.17
N GLY A 508 14.33 7.91 3.24
CA GLY A 508 13.62 8.23 2.01
C GLY A 508 13.81 7.13 0.95
N TYR A 509 12.85 6.97 0.06
CA TYR A 509 12.94 6.09 -1.11
C TYR A 509 12.82 6.90 -2.39
N LEU A 510 13.58 6.50 -3.40
CA LEU A 510 13.49 7.00 -4.76
C LEU A 510 13.36 5.81 -5.70
N VAL A 511 12.36 5.87 -6.57
CA VAL A 511 12.14 4.89 -7.63
C VAL A 511 12.38 5.57 -8.97
N ALA A 512 13.22 4.99 -9.80
CA ALA A 512 13.51 5.44 -11.15
C ALA A 512 13.20 4.32 -12.15
N TYR A 513 12.39 4.61 -13.16
CA TYR A 513 12.08 3.70 -14.26
C TYR A 513 12.51 4.32 -15.58
N GLN A 514 13.46 3.66 -16.28
CA GLN A 514 13.89 4.06 -17.61
C GLN A 514 12.93 3.51 -18.66
N THR A 515 12.24 4.41 -19.35
CA THR A 515 11.32 4.04 -20.43
C THR A 515 12.00 3.91 -21.80
N GLY A 516 13.25 4.39 -21.92
CA GLY A 516 14.03 4.37 -23.16
C GLY A 516 14.76 3.04 -23.38
N GLU A 517 15.34 2.90 -24.57
CA GLU A 517 16.08 1.72 -25.02
C GLU A 517 17.60 1.85 -24.76
N GLU A 518 18.06 2.97 -24.24
CA GLU A 518 19.47 3.24 -24.03
C GLU A 518 19.84 3.32 -22.55
N LEU A 519 21.09 3.01 -22.24
CA LEU A 519 21.68 3.23 -20.93
C LEU A 519 21.71 4.73 -20.65
N ALA A 520 21.22 5.14 -19.48
CA ALA A 520 21.24 6.54 -19.07
C ALA A 520 22.02 6.71 -17.75
N THR A 521 22.68 7.85 -17.59
CA THR A 521 23.20 8.31 -16.31
C THR A 521 22.38 9.51 -15.88
N ILE A 522 21.71 9.40 -14.73
CA ILE A 522 20.79 10.43 -14.26
C ILE A 522 21.38 11.23 -13.11
N ASN A 523 21.11 12.54 -13.12
CA ASN A 523 21.45 13.44 -12.04
C ASN A 523 20.22 13.67 -11.16
N LEU A 524 20.30 13.20 -9.92
CA LEU A 524 19.23 13.30 -8.93
C LEU A 524 19.43 14.45 -7.94
N SER A 525 20.59 15.14 -7.97
CA SER A 525 20.93 16.21 -6.99
C SER A 525 19.97 17.41 -7.02
N GLY A 526 19.25 17.61 -8.12
CA GLY A 526 18.20 18.63 -8.26
C GLY A 526 16.83 18.23 -7.71
N ILE A 527 16.67 17.03 -7.16
CA ILE A 527 15.42 16.59 -6.53
C ILE A 527 15.45 17.01 -5.05
N PRO A 528 14.40 17.66 -4.54
CA PRO A 528 14.35 18.13 -3.16
C PRO A 528 14.64 17.00 -2.15
N ARG A 529 15.41 17.33 -1.10
CA ARG A 529 15.68 16.46 0.06
C ARG A 529 16.55 15.23 -0.20
N ILE A 530 17.09 15.03 -1.39
CA ILE A 530 18.01 13.93 -1.67
C ILE A 530 19.39 14.20 -1.09
N SER A 531 19.99 13.19 -0.46
CA SER A 531 21.38 13.22 0.00
C SER A 531 22.36 13.12 -1.17
N GLU A 532 23.62 13.51 -0.94
CA GLU A 532 24.70 13.40 -1.95
C GLU A 532 24.99 11.96 -2.33
N GLU A 533 24.83 11.05 -1.38
CA GLU A 533 24.93 9.59 -1.58
C GLU A 533 23.55 8.96 -1.46
N VAL A 534 23.30 8.00 -2.32
CA VAL A 534 22.11 7.14 -2.33
C VAL A 534 22.53 5.67 -2.33
N SER A 535 21.73 4.79 -1.75
CA SER A 535 22.03 3.36 -1.69
C SER A 535 21.01 2.54 -2.47
N VAL A 536 21.46 1.55 -3.22
CA VAL A 536 20.58 0.66 -3.97
C VAL A 536 19.86 -0.30 -3.02
N VAL A 537 18.54 -0.34 -3.07
CA VAL A 537 17.66 -1.21 -2.26
C VAL A 537 17.15 -2.39 -3.07
N ALA A 538 16.67 -2.11 -4.29
CA ALA A 538 16.13 -3.11 -5.19
C ALA A 538 16.32 -2.66 -6.65
N HIS A 539 16.30 -3.61 -7.55
CA HIS A 539 16.30 -3.33 -8.99
C HIS A 539 15.59 -4.46 -9.75
N SER A 540 15.13 -4.16 -10.95
CA SER A 540 14.55 -5.18 -11.84
C SER A 540 15.61 -6.10 -12.42
N PRO A 541 15.24 -7.32 -12.88
CA PRO A 541 16.19 -8.30 -13.41
C PRO A 541 17.02 -7.81 -14.60
N ASN A 542 16.47 -6.93 -15.44
CA ASN A 542 17.14 -6.32 -16.59
C ASN A 542 18.07 -5.15 -16.26
N TYR A 543 18.29 -4.84 -14.98
CA TYR A 543 19.30 -3.89 -14.55
C TYR A 543 20.68 -4.55 -14.58
N VAL A 544 21.47 -4.29 -15.63
CA VAL A 544 22.68 -5.05 -16.00
C VAL A 544 23.97 -4.51 -15.39
N GLN A 545 23.93 -3.48 -14.57
CA GLN A 545 25.15 -2.94 -13.98
C GLN A 545 25.59 -3.73 -12.75
N ASN A 546 26.60 -4.59 -12.93
CA ASN A 546 27.34 -5.36 -11.92
C ASN A 546 26.49 -6.04 -10.85
N THR A 547 26.46 -7.35 -10.86
CA THR A 547 25.73 -8.24 -9.93
C THR A 547 26.02 -8.04 -8.42
N LYS A 548 26.85 -7.07 -8.04
CA LYS A 548 27.16 -6.69 -6.64
C LYS A 548 26.58 -5.35 -6.22
N VAL A 549 25.57 -4.83 -6.92
CA VAL A 549 25.06 -3.46 -6.74
C VAL A 549 24.19 -3.28 -5.48
N MET A 550 23.64 -4.36 -4.94
CA MET A 550 22.81 -4.30 -3.72
C MET A 550 23.60 -3.72 -2.54
N LYS A 551 23.04 -2.70 -1.89
CA LYS A 551 23.65 -1.89 -0.81
C LYS A 551 24.87 -1.04 -1.24
N MET A 552 25.15 -0.94 -2.56
CA MET A 552 26.17 -0.05 -3.06
C MET A 552 25.74 1.41 -2.88
N LYS A 553 26.64 2.23 -2.38
CA LYS A 553 26.48 3.69 -2.35
C LYS A 553 26.86 4.27 -3.71
N LEU A 554 25.97 5.11 -4.23
CA LEU A 554 26.16 5.82 -5.48
C LEU A 554 26.09 7.32 -5.24
N PRO A 555 26.88 8.13 -5.95
CA PRO A 555 26.71 9.59 -5.91
C PRO A 555 25.39 9.97 -6.60
N SER A 556 24.59 10.83 -5.96
CA SER A 556 23.27 11.19 -6.48
C SER A 556 23.31 11.97 -7.80
N ASN A 557 24.44 12.57 -8.13
CA ASN A 557 24.64 13.32 -9.39
C ASN A 557 24.95 12.43 -10.60
N ALA A 558 25.25 11.15 -10.41
CA ALA A 558 25.67 10.25 -11.51
C ALA A 558 25.18 8.80 -11.24
N VAL A 559 23.87 8.59 -11.26
CA VAL A 559 23.25 7.27 -11.05
C VAL A 559 23.00 6.61 -12.40
N PRO A 560 23.63 5.45 -12.68
CA PRO A 560 23.38 4.74 -13.92
C PRO A 560 22.07 3.97 -13.86
N ILE A 561 21.33 3.92 -14.97
CA ILE A 561 20.09 3.16 -15.11
C ILE A 561 20.05 2.46 -16.47
N SER A 562 19.73 1.16 -16.46
CA SER A 562 19.66 0.33 -17.66
C SER A 562 18.37 0.55 -18.45
N PRO A 563 18.34 0.22 -19.75
CA PRO A 563 17.13 0.31 -20.56
C PRO A 563 15.94 -0.46 -19.96
N LYS A 564 14.74 0.08 -20.06
CA LYS A 564 13.49 -0.55 -19.59
C LYS A 564 13.55 -1.11 -18.17
N SER A 565 14.48 -0.63 -17.33
CA SER A 565 14.67 -1.14 -15.96
C SER A 565 14.14 -0.21 -14.89
N THR A 566 13.82 -0.79 -13.75
CA THR A 566 13.50 -0.06 -12.52
C THR A 566 14.64 -0.20 -11.52
N LEU A 567 15.04 0.93 -10.95
CA LEU A 567 16.02 1.03 -9.88
C LEU A 567 15.37 1.71 -8.67
N VAL A 568 15.51 1.09 -7.50
CA VAL A 568 15.01 1.65 -6.25
C VAL A 568 16.17 1.97 -5.31
N LEU A 569 16.21 3.21 -4.87
CA LEU A 569 17.25 3.78 -4.04
C LEU A 569 16.67 4.21 -2.70
N THR A 570 17.51 4.18 -1.67
CA THR A 570 17.22 4.81 -0.38
C THR A 570 18.22 5.94 -0.10
N PHE A 571 17.75 6.93 0.64
CA PHE A 571 18.54 8.10 1.01
C PHE A 571 18.13 8.62 2.39
N VAL A 572 19.00 9.40 3.02
CA VAL A 572 18.65 10.14 4.24
C VAL A 572 18.07 11.48 3.80
N PRO A 573 16.79 11.78 4.10
CA PRO A 573 16.19 13.04 3.71
C PRO A 573 16.90 14.22 4.38
N LYS A 574 17.34 15.21 3.58
CA LYS A 574 17.87 16.48 4.09
C LYS A 574 16.71 17.42 4.38
N GLU A 575 16.79 18.20 5.46
CA GLU A 575 15.90 19.34 5.67
C GLU A 575 16.21 20.41 4.61
N GLU A 576 15.18 21.05 4.10
CA GLU A 576 15.37 22.21 3.22
C GLU A 576 15.93 23.35 4.08
N SER A 577 17.15 23.80 3.76
CA SER A 577 17.80 24.95 4.39
C SER A 577 17.11 26.25 4.00
#